data_bec93a1ab441b3c3d4a603387fb69e86
#
_entry.id   bec93a1ab441b3c3d4a603387fb69e86
#
_cell.length_a   1.000
_cell.length_b   1.000
_cell.length_c   1.000
_cell.angle_alpha   90.00
_cell.angle_beta   90.00
_cell.angle_gamma   90.00
#
_symmetry.space_group_name_H-M   'P 1'
#
loop_
_entity.id
_entity.type
_entity.pdbx_description
1 polymer ?
#
loop_
_entity_poly.entity_id
_entity_poly.type
_entity_poly.pdbx_seq_one_letter_code
_entity_poly.pdbx_strand_id
1 'polypeptide(L)'
;MALFGIQVSLVEPGFVRTELFGRNRHVATRATAADSPYRAWFQKLDQMTEREVESAVISPTDVAEVVLRILEAKRPRLRYLVGRRARFLINLRRYLPGEIFDDFWIREMTRRVTGTKG
;
A
#
# COMPACT_ATOMS: atom_id res chain seq x y z
N MET A 1 10.89 -20.42 -14.33
CA MET A 1 9.50 -20.72 -14.75
C MET A 1 9.28 -20.60 -16.26
N ALA A 2 10.05 -19.80 -16.97
CA ALA A 2 9.96 -19.70 -18.44
C ALA A 2 10.11 -21.05 -19.18
N LEU A 3 10.89 -21.98 -18.64
CA LEU A 3 11.06 -23.33 -19.19
C LEU A 3 9.78 -24.18 -19.24
N PHE A 4 8.77 -23.81 -18.45
CA PHE A 4 7.49 -24.54 -18.40
C PHE A 4 6.36 -23.77 -19.07
N GLY A 5 6.65 -22.68 -19.80
CA GLY A 5 5.61 -21.84 -20.41
C GLY A 5 4.78 -21.02 -19.40
N ILE A 6 5.17 -21.01 -18.12
CA ILE A 6 4.45 -20.29 -17.07
C ILE A 6 4.92 -18.85 -17.03
N GLN A 7 3.98 -17.92 -17.20
CA GLN A 7 4.20 -16.49 -17.06
C GLN A 7 3.65 -16.02 -15.70
N VAL A 8 4.45 -15.22 -15.00
CA VAL A 8 4.08 -14.65 -13.69
C VAL A 8 4.09 -13.14 -13.81
N SER A 9 3.02 -12.52 -13.37
CA SER A 9 2.91 -11.06 -13.27
C SER A 9 2.48 -10.66 -11.88
N LEU A 10 3.06 -9.58 -11.38
CA LEU A 10 2.78 -9.00 -10.08
C LEU A 10 1.97 -7.71 -10.28
N VAL A 11 0.80 -7.65 -9.68
CA VAL A 11 -0.01 -6.43 -9.65
C VAL A 11 0.16 -5.76 -8.30
N GLU A 12 0.65 -4.52 -8.30
CA GLU A 12 1.00 -3.75 -7.10
C GLU A 12 0.12 -2.49 -7.04
N PRO A 13 -1.09 -2.57 -6.50
CA PRO A 13 -1.95 -1.41 -6.33
C PRO A 13 -1.50 -0.56 -5.13
N GLY A 14 -1.75 0.76 -5.21
CA GLY A 14 -1.77 1.61 -4.04
C GLY A 14 -3.00 1.34 -3.16
N PHE A 15 -3.44 2.34 -2.40
CA PHE A 15 -4.71 2.22 -1.66
C PHE A 15 -5.87 2.08 -2.64
N VAL A 16 -6.62 0.99 -2.47
CA VAL A 16 -7.82 0.70 -3.27
C VAL A 16 -9.03 0.83 -2.36
N ARG A 17 -10.05 1.51 -2.83
CA ARG A 17 -11.30 1.67 -2.09
C ARG A 17 -12.08 0.37 -2.08
N THR A 18 -11.89 -0.42 -1.03
CA THR A 18 -12.52 -1.72 -0.81
C THR A 18 -12.98 -1.88 0.63
N GLU A 19 -13.81 -2.88 0.90
CA GLU A 19 -14.26 -3.24 2.24
C GLU A 19 -13.18 -3.93 3.11
N LEU A 20 -11.96 -4.06 2.61
CA LEU A 20 -10.85 -4.67 3.36
C LEU A 20 -10.55 -3.92 4.66
N PHE A 21 -10.60 -2.59 4.62
CA PHE A 21 -10.37 -1.72 5.78
C PHE A 21 -11.66 -1.30 6.49
N GLY A 22 -12.82 -1.68 5.96
CA GLY A 22 -14.14 -1.44 6.52
C GLY A 22 -14.73 -2.71 7.14
N ARG A 23 -15.85 -3.16 6.59
CA ARG A 23 -16.65 -4.27 7.09
C ARG A 23 -15.90 -5.61 7.22
N ASN A 24 -14.93 -5.87 6.34
CA ASN A 24 -14.16 -7.12 6.33
C ASN A 24 -12.87 -7.03 7.16
N ARG A 25 -12.72 -5.98 7.95
CA ARG A 25 -11.53 -5.77 8.76
C ARG A 25 -11.58 -6.58 10.04
N HIS A 26 -10.51 -7.31 10.31
CA HIS A 26 -10.28 -8.01 11.57
C HIS A 26 -9.12 -7.36 12.32
N VAL A 27 -9.39 -6.83 13.50
CA VAL A 27 -8.37 -6.23 14.38
C VAL A 27 -8.05 -7.20 15.50
N ALA A 28 -6.75 -7.44 15.73
CA ALA A 28 -6.31 -8.27 16.84
C ALA A 28 -6.72 -7.68 18.20
N THR A 29 -7.27 -8.48 19.10
CA THR A 29 -7.77 -8.04 20.41
C THR A 29 -6.72 -7.25 21.20
N ARG A 30 -5.45 -7.66 21.15
CA ARG A 30 -4.35 -6.95 21.83
C ARG A 30 -4.04 -5.57 21.27
N ALA A 31 -4.41 -5.27 20.03
CA ALA A 31 -4.16 -3.96 19.42
C ALA A 31 -5.00 -2.86 20.10
N THR A 32 -6.20 -3.21 20.59
CA THR A 32 -7.16 -2.28 21.22
C THR A 32 -7.21 -2.41 22.74
N ALA A 33 -6.50 -3.37 23.33
CA ALA A 33 -6.49 -3.61 24.76
C ALA A 33 -6.01 -2.35 25.53
N ALA A 34 -6.64 -2.07 26.68
CA ALA A 34 -6.36 -0.87 27.47
C ALA A 34 -4.92 -0.81 27.99
N ASP A 35 -4.34 -1.96 28.27
CA ASP A 35 -2.97 -2.17 28.76
C ASP A 35 -1.92 -2.28 27.66
N SER A 36 -2.33 -2.21 26.38
CA SER A 36 -1.40 -2.30 25.26
C SER A 36 -0.54 -1.05 25.13
N PRO A 37 0.80 -1.15 25.16
CA PRO A 37 1.69 0.00 24.95
C PRO A 37 1.58 0.57 23.52
N TYR A 38 1.02 -0.19 22.58
CA TYR A 38 0.87 0.21 21.17
C TYR A 38 -0.51 0.79 20.87
N ARG A 39 -1.44 0.85 21.82
CA ARG A 39 -2.83 1.27 21.59
C ARG A 39 -2.92 2.65 20.95
N ALA A 40 -2.22 3.63 21.50
CA ALA A 40 -2.25 5.01 20.98
C ALA A 40 -1.69 5.11 19.55
N TRP A 41 -0.63 4.36 19.27
CA TRP A 41 -0.04 4.25 17.94
C TRP A 41 -1.00 3.59 16.95
N PHE A 42 -1.58 2.47 17.36
CA PHE A 42 -2.55 1.74 16.56
C PHE A 42 -3.73 2.64 16.17
N GLN A 43 -4.34 3.34 17.13
CA GLN A 43 -5.47 4.23 16.86
C GLN A 43 -5.15 5.33 15.85
N LYS A 44 -3.95 5.93 15.93
CA LYS A 44 -3.52 6.97 14.99
C LYS A 44 -3.25 6.41 13.60
N LEU A 45 -2.56 5.27 13.50
CA LEU A 45 -2.34 4.58 12.24
C LEU A 45 -3.66 4.18 11.59
N ASP A 46 -4.61 3.75 12.39
CA ASP A 46 -5.93 3.35 11.97
C ASP A 46 -6.67 4.51 11.30
N GLN A 47 -6.77 5.63 11.98
CA GLN A 47 -7.37 6.86 11.45
C GLN A 47 -6.68 7.35 10.16
N MET A 48 -5.36 7.22 10.10
CA MET A 48 -4.61 7.56 8.89
C MET A 48 -4.97 6.62 7.73
N THR A 49 -5.05 5.32 8.00
CA THR A 49 -5.41 4.32 7.00
C THR A 49 -6.83 4.55 6.47
N GLU A 50 -7.78 4.82 7.35
CA GLU A 50 -9.16 5.16 6.97
C GLU A 50 -9.19 6.37 6.02
N ARG A 51 -8.52 7.45 6.36
CA ARG A 51 -8.43 8.65 5.51
C ARG A 51 -7.78 8.37 4.15
N GLU A 52 -6.71 7.56 4.12
CA GLU A 52 -6.04 7.18 2.86
C GLU A 52 -6.97 6.32 1.99
N VAL A 53 -7.75 5.43 2.59
CA VAL A 53 -8.73 4.60 1.87
C VAL A 53 -9.92 5.43 1.38
N GLU A 54 -10.46 6.33 2.21
CA GLU A 54 -11.54 7.24 1.81
C GLU A 54 -11.13 8.15 0.65
N SER A 55 -9.89 8.65 0.69
CA SER A 55 -9.31 9.48 -0.38
C SER A 55 -8.77 8.68 -1.56
N ALA A 56 -8.84 7.34 -1.52
CA ALA A 56 -8.32 6.49 -2.58
C ALA A 56 -9.11 6.68 -3.88
N VAL A 57 -8.38 7.02 -4.93
CA VAL A 57 -8.90 7.20 -6.28
C VAL A 57 -9.01 5.87 -7.04
N ILE A 58 -8.24 4.86 -6.59
CA ILE A 58 -8.18 3.55 -7.25
C ILE A 58 -9.40 2.73 -6.82
N SER A 59 -10.16 2.27 -7.79
CA SER A 59 -11.27 1.34 -7.59
C SER A 59 -10.85 -0.12 -7.83
N PRO A 60 -11.61 -1.11 -7.34
CA PRO A 60 -11.40 -2.50 -7.72
C PRO A 60 -11.43 -2.75 -9.23
N THR A 61 -12.25 -1.98 -9.96
CA THR A 61 -12.34 -2.06 -11.41
C THR A 61 -11.04 -1.66 -12.09
N ASP A 62 -10.34 -0.62 -11.61
CA ASP A 62 -9.04 -0.22 -12.17
C ASP A 62 -8.00 -1.35 -12.04
N VAL A 63 -8.06 -2.10 -10.94
CA VAL A 63 -7.19 -3.27 -10.73
C VAL A 63 -7.59 -4.40 -11.67
N ALA A 64 -8.88 -4.68 -11.81
CA ALA A 64 -9.40 -5.73 -12.72
C ALA A 64 -9.03 -5.45 -14.18
N GLU A 65 -9.10 -4.20 -14.63
CA GLU A 65 -8.67 -3.81 -15.98
C GLU A 65 -7.17 -4.05 -16.22
N VAL A 66 -6.34 -3.86 -15.19
CA VAL A 66 -4.91 -4.18 -15.30
C VAL A 66 -4.72 -5.69 -15.41
N VAL A 67 -5.46 -6.49 -14.64
CA VAL A 67 -5.41 -7.95 -14.72
C VAL A 67 -5.85 -8.42 -16.11
N LEU A 68 -6.94 -7.88 -16.65
CA LEU A 68 -7.42 -8.20 -17.99
C LEU A 68 -6.34 -7.94 -19.06
N ARG A 69 -5.72 -6.75 -19.02
CA ARG A 69 -4.62 -6.41 -19.94
C ARG A 69 -3.42 -7.36 -19.82
N ILE A 70 -3.15 -7.90 -18.63
CA ILE A 70 -2.09 -8.88 -18.41
C ILE A 70 -2.44 -10.19 -19.10
N LEU A 71 -3.69 -10.64 -18.95
CA LEU A 71 -4.18 -11.89 -19.53
C LEU A 71 -4.20 -11.85 -21.07
N GLU A 72 -4.51 -10.69 -21.65
CA GLU A 72 -4.54 -10.49 -23.12
C GLU A 72 -3.13 -10.28 -23.73
N ALA A 73 -2.12 -10.00 -22.90
CA ALA A 73 -0.78 -9.70 -23.39
C ALA A 73 -0.02 -10.96 -23.81
N LYS A 74 0.49 -11.00 -25.03
CA LYS A 74 1.36 -12.10 -25.51
C LYS A 74 2.64 -12.28 -24.67
N ARG A 75 3.17 -11.16 -24.15
CA ARG A 75 4.36 -11.12 -23.29
C ARG A 75 4.13 -10.13 -22.15
N PRO A 76 3.43 -10.52 -21.07
CA PRO A 76 3.20 -9.64 -19.95
C PRO A 76 4.49 -9.28 -19.23
N ARG A 77 4.55 -8.08 -18.69
CA ARG A 77 5.66 -7.64 -17.83
C ARG A 77 5.57 -8.35 -16.48
N LEU A 78 6.70 -8.42 -15.78
CA LEU A 78 6.74 -8.99 -14.44
C LEU A 78 5.95 -8.14 -13.43
N ARG A 79 5.94 -6.79 -13.57
CA ARG A 79 5.33 -5.88 -12.57
C ARG A 79 4.41 -4.85 -13.22
N TYR A 80 3.27 -4.63 -12.58
CA TYR A 80 2.26 -3.66 -12.96
C TYR A 80 1.85 -2.83 -11.73
N LEU A 81 2.27 -1.58 -11.70
CA LEU A 81 1.90 -0.63 -10.66
C LEU A 81 0.56 0.02 -11.00
N VAL A 82 -0.41 -0.07 -10.09
CA VAL A 82 -1.71 0.58 -10.23
C VAL A 82 -1.78 1.81 -9.34
N GLY A 83 -2.04 2.97 -9.95
CA GLY A 83 -2.13 4.26 -9.29
C GLY A 83 -0.90 5.14 -9.48
N ARG A 84 -1.17 6.44 -9.65
CA ARG A 84 -0.13 7.46 -9.93
C ARG A 84 0.82 7.65 -8.74
N ARG A 85 0.26 7.69 -7.52
CA ARG A 85 1.02 7.89 -6.27
C ARG A 85 1.95 6.72 -5.99
N ALA A 86 1.48 5.48 -6.17
CA ALA A 86 2.30 4.28 -6.02
C ALA A 86 3.47 4.28 -7.00
N ARG A 87 3.21 4.61 -8.27
CA ARG A 87 4.27 4.76 -9.29
C ARG A 87 5.31 5.81 -8.92
N PHE A 88 4.86 6.97 -8.44
CA PHE A 88 5.77 8.03 -8.02
C PHE A 88 6.67 7.60 -6.87
N LEU A 89 6.11 7.02 -5.81
CA LEU A 89 6.87 6.57 -4.64
C LEU A 89 7.88 5.47 -4.96
N ILE A 90 7.48 4.49 -5.78
CA ILE A 90 8.37 3.40 -6.17
C ILE A 90 9.50 3.91 -7.08
N ASN A 91 9.19 4.82 -8.01
CA ASN A 91 10.22 5.44 -8.83
C ASN A 91 11.17 6.31 -7.97
N LEU A 92 10.64 7.08 -7.02
CA LEU A 92 11.46 7.87 -6.10
C LEU A 92 12.42 6.96 -5.31
N ARG A 93 11.92 5.85 -4.74
CA ARG A 93 12.75 4.86 -4.05
C ARG A 93 13.83 4.25 -4.94
N ARG A 94 13.57 4.09 -6.23
CA ARG A 94 14.52 3.52 -7.18
C ARG A 94 15.73 4.43 -7.42
N TYR A 95 15.53 5.74 -7.35
CA TYR A 95 16.59 6.75 -7.64
C TYR A 95 17.26 7.30 -6.38
N LEU A 96 16.68 7.09 -5.19
CA LEU A 96 17.28 7.49 -3.93
C LEU A 96 18.06 6.32 -3.31
N PRO A 97 19.22 6.57 -2.68
CA PRO A 97 19.87 5.59 -1.81
C PRO A 97 18.87 5.11 -0.75
N GLY A 98 18.84 3.79 -0.49
CA GLY A 98 17.83 3.17 0.39
C GLY A 98 17.77 3.83 1.76
N GLU A 99 18.91 4.12 2.37
CA GLU A 99 19.01 4.78 3.68
C GLU A 99 18.33 6.16 3.72
N ILE A 100 18.53 6.98 2.68
CA ILE A 100 17.92 8.32 2.60
C ILE A 100 16.40 8.20 2.46
N PHE A 101 15.92 7.24 1.65
CA PHE A 101 14.50 7.03 1.48
C PHE A 101 13.85 6.49 2.76
N ASP A 102 14.50 5.54 3.44
CA ASP A 102 13.99 4.92 4.64
C ASP A 102 13.97 5.93 5.81
N ASP A 103 15.01 6.74 5.98
CA ASP A 103 15.04 7.83 6.96
C ASP A 103 13.94 8.86 6.71
N PHE A 104 13.78 9.29 5.46
CA PHE A 104 12.71 10.21 5.08
C PHE A 104 11.34 9.61 5.41
N TRP A 105 11.13 8.34 5.05
CA TRP A 105 9.85 7.66 5.26
C TRP A 105 9.54 7.47 6.75
N ILE A 106 10.52 7.03 7.54
CA ILE A 106 10.38 6.84 8.98
C ILE A 106 10.04 8.18 9.65
N ARG A 107 10.76 9.25 9.34
CA ARG A 107 10.49 10.60 9.89
C ARG A 107 9.10 11.08 9.52
N GLU A 108 8.71 10.95 8.26
CA GLU A 108 7.38 11.38 7.81
C GLU A 108 6.25 10.59 8.48
N MET A 109 6.40 9.27 8.60
CA MET A 109 5.43 8.43 9.30
C MET A 109 5.37 8.74 10.79
N THR A 110 6.52 8.91 11.45
CA THR A 110 6.58 9.30 12.86
C THR A 110 5.90 10.65 13.07
N ARG A 111 6.21 11.64 12.25
CA ARG A 111 5.58 12.97 12.30
C ARG A 111 4.06 12.90 12.17
N ARG A 112 3.56 12.11 11.22
CA ARG A 112 2.11 11.95 11.01
C ARG A 112 1.42 11.25 12.17
N VAL A 113 2.08 10.26 12.77
CA VAL A 113 1.52 9.50 13.89
C VAL A 113 1.66 10.24 15.22
N THR A 114 2.78 10.91 15.49
CA THR A 114 3.01 11.60 16.76
C THR A 114 2.49 13.03 16.81
N GLY A 115 2.26 13.66 15.63
CA GLY A 115 1.89 15.06 15.54
C GLY A 115 3.02 16.03 15.90
N THR A 116 4.23 15.51 16.15
CA THR A 116 5.38 16.31 16.54
C THR A 116 6.02 16.91 15.29
N LYS A 117 6.07 18.24 15.23
CA LYS A 117 6.95 18.93 14.28
C LYS A 117 8.38 18.73 14.77
N GLY A 118 9.16 17.92 14.08
CA GLY A 118 10.61 17.85 14.26
C GLY A 118 11.28 19.09 13.68
#